data_495db5f7afe0dd4939d47f49ecfb0ab1
#
_entry.id   495db5f7afe0dd4939d47f49ecfb0ab1
#
_cell.length_a   1.000
_cell.length_b   1.000
_cell.length_c   1.000
_cell.angle_alpha   90.00
_cell.angle_beta   90.00
_cell.angle_gamma   90.00
#
_symmetry.space_group_name_H-M   'P 1'
#
loop_
_entity.id
_entity.type
_entity.pdbx_description
1 polymer ?
#
loop_
_entity_poly.entity_id
_entity_poly.type
_entity_poly.pdbx_seq_one_letter_code
_entity_poly.pdbx_strand_id
1 'polypeptide(L)'
;MLATTLAYLSAKSDDRIKSATYFGTLVDFTEAGDLAVFIDEHQLSSLERQMEKRGYLDGHEMATSFNMLRANELIWSFVVNNYLLGREPTPSDLLHWNADSTRMPATMHAFYLRKMYHENQLVVPGGITLDGVPINLRSIKTPTFVLATIEDHIAPWESAYAATQIYSGPVKFLLAASGHIAGVVSPPGSKYGHWENESLPETTQAWLDGATERESSWWPAWDRWVSAFAGGTVPSRRPGSGALKAIDDAPGIYVRVKAKEE
;
A
#
# COMPACT_ATOMS: atom_id res chain seq x y z
N MET A 1 -0.23 -8.89 0.82
CA MET A 1 -0.77 -9.55 2.03
C MET A 1 -2.29 -9.57 2.07
N LEU A 2 -3.04 -8.46 2.01
CA LEU A 2 -4.51 -8.50 2.12
C LEU A 2 -5.17 -9.42 1.08
N ALA A 3 -4.80 -9.35 -0.20
CA ALA A 3 -5.34 -10.20 -1.26
C ALA A 3 -5.10 -11.70 -0.99
N THR A 4 -3.89 -12.06 -0.54
CA THR A 4 -3.59 -13.46 -0.17
C THR A 4 -4.40 -13.91 1.03
N THR A 5 -4.62 -13.05 2.03
CA THR A 5 -5.48 -13.34 3.19
C THR A 5 -6.92 -13.59 2.77
N LEU A 6 -7.50 -12.74 1.92
CA LEU A 6 -8.87 -12.93 1.44
C LEU A 6 -9.02 -14.20 0.61
N ALA A 7 -8.07 -14.50 -0.28
CA ALA A 7 -8.08 -15.73 -1.06
C ALA A 7 -7.92 -16.97 -0.18
N TYR A 8 -7.06 -16.92 0.84
CA TYR A 8 -6.88 -17.98 1.82
C TYR A 8 -8.16 -18.23 2.63
N LEU A 9 -8.78 -17.17 3.17
CA LEU A 9 -10.04 -17.27 3.91
C LEU A 9 -11.16 -17.81 3.03
N SER A 10 -11.23 -17.34 1.78
CA SER A 10 -12.20 -17.86 0.79
C SER A 10 -12.04 -19.36 0.57
N ALA A 11 -10.80 -19.85 0.42
CA ALA A 11 -10.51 -21.27 0.27
C ALA A 11 -10.88 -22.10 1.51
N LYS A 12 -10.88 -21.48 2.70
CA LYS A 12 -11.32 -22.09 3.96
C LYS A 12 -12.82 -21.93 4.23
N SER A 13 -13.57 -21.31 3.30
CA SER A 13 -14.99 -20.96 3.50
C SER A 13 -15.23 -20.06 4.73
N ASP A 14 -14.29 -19.20 5.04
CA ASP A 14 -14.36 -18.26 6.15
C ASP A 14 -14.83 -16.87 5.65
N ASP A 15 -16.02 -16.47 6.04
CA ASP A 15 -16.72 -15.27 5.58
C ASP A 15 -16.71 -14.10 6.60
N ARG A 16 -15.85 -14.16 7.60
CA ARG A 16 -15.78 -13.14 8.68
C ARG A 16 -15.47 -11.74 8.16
N ILE A 17 -14.73 -11.61 7.06
CA ILE A 17 -14.40 -10.32 6.46
C ILE A 17 -15.57 -9.87 5.60
N LYS A 18 -16.21 -8.77 6.00
CA LYS A 18 -17.40 -8.25 5.31
C LYS A 18 -17.09 -7.28 4.20
N SER A 19 -15.96 -6.59 4.29
CA SER A 19 -15.43 -5.72 3.23
C SER A 19 -13.92 -5.56 3.39
N ALA A 20 -13.24 -5.17 2.31
CA ALA A 20 -11.80 -4.91 2.31
C ALA A 20 -11.49 -3.61 1.58
N THR A 21 -10.50 -2.87 2.06
CA THR A 21 -10.02 -1.64 1.41
C THR A 21 -8.54 -1.76 1.11
N TYR A 22 -8.16 -1.46 -0.13
CA TYR A 22 -6.79 -1.43 -0.61
C TYR A 22 -6.38 0.02 -0.91
N PHE A 23 -5.23 0.43 -0.41
CA PHE A 23 -4.62 1.73 -0.69
C PHE A 23 -3.31 1.54 -1.43
N GLY A 24 -3.22 2.02 -2.69
CA GLY A 24 -2.02 1.97 -3.50
C GLY A 24 -1.40 0.55 -3.52
N THR A 25 -2.18 -0.46 -3.86
CA THR A 25 -1.79 -1.87 -3.70
C THR A 25 -1.82 -2.60 -5.03
N LEU A 26 -0.70 -3.20 -5.40
CA LEU A 26 -0.61 -4.09 -6.55
C LEU A 26 -1.15 -5.48 -6.22
N VAL A 27 -1.82 -6.09 -7.20
CA VAL A 27 -2.19 -7.52 -7.21
C VAL A 27 -1.64 -8.22 -8.44
N ASP A 28 -1.41 -7.47 -9.51
CA ASP A 28 -0.66 -7.86 -10.70
C ASP A 28 0.63 -7.04 -10.75
N PHE A 29 1.77 -7.70 -10.87
CA PHE A 29 3.10 -7.07 -10.84
C PHE A 29 3.73 -6.99 -12.24
N THR A 30 2.95 -7.18 -13.30
CA THR A 30 3.43 -7.03 -14.69
C THR A 30 3.99 -5.61 -14.91
N GLU A 31 3.28 -4.60 -14.40
CA GLU A 31 3.70 -3.20 -14.42
C GLU A 31 4.00 -2.74 -12.99
N ALA A 32 5.12 -3.20 -12.44
CA ALA A 32 5.48 -2.97 -11.03
C ALA A 32 6.10 -1.58 -10.76
N GLY A 33 6.01 -0.66 -11.72
CA GLY A 33 6.53 0.70 -11.59
C GLY A 33 8.07 0.76 -11.57
N ASP A 34 8.58 1.88 -11.09
CA ASP A 34 10.02 2.17 -11.10
C ASP A 34 10.85 1.17 -10.26
N LEU A 35 10.23 0.48 -9.30
CA LEU A 35 10.89 -0.56 -8.51
C LEU A 35 11.38 -1.74 -9.35
N ALA A 36 10.79 -1.99 -10.52
CA ALA A 36 11.19 -3.07 -11.40
C ALA A 36 12.67 -3.02 -11.81
N VAL A 37 13.30 -1.85 -11.82
CA VAL A 37 14.73 -1.68 -12.14
C VAL A 37 15.66 -2.39 -11.14
N PHE A 38 15.19 -2.70 -9.95
CA PHE A 38 15.94 -3.42 -8.91
C PHE A 38 15.59 -4.91 -8.85
N ILE A 39 14.73 -5.41 -9.75
CA ILE A 39 14.18 -6.77 -9.70
C ILE A 39 14.69 -7.58 -10.86
N ASP A 40 15.90 -8.09 -10.72
CA ASP A 40 16.46 -9.14 -11.59
C ASP A 40 17.10 -10.26 -10.76
N GLU A 41 17.38 -11.39 -11.37
CA GLU A 41 17.91 -12.57 -10.68
C GLU A 41 19.23 -12.31 -9.97
N HIS A 42 20.11 -11.49 -10.55
CA HIS A 42 21.41 -11.19 -9.96
C HIS A 42 21.27 -10.31 -8.71
N GLN A 43 20.47 -9.27 -8.80
CA GLN A 43 20.18 -8.35 -7.70
C GLN A 43 19.45 -9.07 -6.55
N LEU A 44 18.41 -9.86 -6.88
CA LEU A 44 17.67 -10.64 -5.90
C LEU A 44 18.57 -11.62 -5.16
N SER A 45 19.38 -12.42 -5.89
CA SER A 45 20.31 -13.36 -5.28
C SER A 45 21.37 -12.68 -4.40
N SER A 46 21.80 -11.47 -4.77
CA SER A 46 22.73 -10.69 -3.95
C SER A 46 22.07 -10.20 -2.66
N LEU A 47 20.87 -9.67 -2.75
CA LEU A 47 20.09 -9.18 -1.62
C LEU A 47 19.73 -10.32 -0.65
N GLU A 48 19.34 -11.48 -1.17
CA GLU A 48 19.05 -12.68 -0.37
C GLU A 48 20.25 -13.12 0.45
N ARG A 49 21.42 -13.22 -0.15
CA ARG A 49 22.66 -13.57 0.58
C ARG A 49 23.01 -12.55 1.68
N GLN A 50 22.70 -11.28 1.45
CA GLN A 50 22.90 -10.24 2.45
C GLN A 50 21.90 -10.39 3.61
N MET A 51 20.63 -10.59 3.30
CA MET A 51 19.57 -10.79 4.28
C MET A 51 19.75 -12.10 5.09
N GLU A 52 20.21 -13.20 4.46
CA GLU A 52 20.47 -14.45 5.18
C GLU A 52 21.47 -14.29 6.32
N LYS A 53 22.50 -13.45 6.16
CA LYS A 53 23.52 -13.21 7.18
C LYS A 53 22.98 -12.43 8.38
N ARG A 54 22.01 -11.52 8.12
CA ARG A 54 21.45 -10.60 9.13
C ARG A 54 20.11 -11.09 9.69
N GLY A 55 19.38 -11.93 8.95
CA GLY A 55 18.01 -12.35 9.25
C GLY A 55 16.94 -11.35 8.79
N TYR A 56 17.31 -10.18 8.26
CA TYR A 56 16.39 -9.13 7.83
C TYR A 56 17.00 -8.19 6.79
N LEU A 57 16.16 -7.44 6.07
CA LEU A 57 16.54 -6.23 5.35
C LEU A 57 16.37 -5.03 6.26
N ASP A 58 17.40 -4.19 6.36
CA ASP A 58 17.33 -2.95 7.12
C ASP A 58 16.44 -1.92 6.41
N GLY A 59 15.64 -1.18 7.21
CA GLY A 59 14.75 -0.18 6.68
C GLY A 59 15.48 0.96 5.97
N HIS A 60 16.71 1.28 6.38
CA HIS A 60 17.51 2.31 5.72
C HIS A 60 17.93 1.90 4.30
N GLU A 61 18.26 0.65 4.07
CA GLU A 61 18.61 0.14 2.73
C GLU A 61 17.40 0.24 1.79
N MET A 62 16.21 -0.10 2.29
CA MET A 62 14.96 0.05 1.55
C MET A 62 14.64 1.54 1.27
N ALA A 63 14.77 2.42 2.26
CA ALA A 63 14.57 3.86 2.09
C ALA A 63 15.53 4.45 1.06
N THR A 64 16.79 4.00 1.04
CA THR A 64 17.78 4.42 0.04
C THR A 64 17.33 4.07 -1.37
N SER A 65 16.81 2.86 -1.59
CA SER A 65 16.29 2.44 -2.91
C SER A 65 15.14 3.33 -3.37
N PHE A 66 14.17 3.63 -2.49
CA PHE A 66 13.08 4.55 -2.81
C PHE A 66 13.56 5.98 -3.08
N ASN A 67 14.51 6.48 -2.30
CA ASN A 67 15.10 7.81 -2.51
C ASN A 67 15.81 7.92 -3.87
N MET A 68 16.47 6.86 -4.33
CA MET A 68 17.13 6.82 -5.63
C MET A 68 16.14 6.92 -6.80
N LEU A 69 14.94 6.36 -6.68
CA LEU A 69 13.89 6.46 -7.71
C LEU A 69 13.42 7.90 -7.92
N ARG A 70 13.49 8.73 -6.88
CA ARG A 70 13.12 10.15 -6.90
C ARG A 70 14.27 11.04 -6.42
N ALA A 71 15.47 10.76 -6.92
CA ALA A 71 16.71 11.40 -6.46
C ALA A 71 16.65 12.93 -6.53
N ASN A 72 16.04 13.52 -7.55
CA ASN A 72 15.92 14.97 -7.66
C ASN A 72 15.10 15.58 -6.51
N GLU A 73 14.06 14.90 -6.08
CA GLU A 73 13.14 15.38 -5.03
C GLU A 73 13.65 15.02 -3.63
N LEU A 74 14.12 13.78 -3.46
CA LEU A 74 14.39 13.19 -2.14
C LEU A 74 15.88 13.23 -1.74
N ILE A 75 16.79 13.54 -2.68
CA ILE A 75 18.23 13.66 -2.42
C ILE A 75 18.70 15.05 -2.81
N TRP A 76 18.67 15.38 -4.09
CA TRP A 76 19.30 16.60 -4.62
C TRP A 76 18.62 17.87 -4.16
N SER A 77 17.31 17.88 -3.97
CA SER A 77 16.62 19.06 -3.43
C SER A 77 17.10 19.41 -2.02
N PHE A 78 17.36 18.41 -1.17
CA PHE A 78 17.91 18.61 0.16
C PHE A 78 19.38 19.03 0.11
N VAL A 79 20.19 18.42 -0.74
CA VAL A 79 21.58 18.82 -0.95
C VAL A 79 21.67 20.29 -1.36
N VAL A 80 20.88 20.71 -2.34
CA VAL A 80 20.89 22.11 -2.81
C VAL A 80 20.36 23.05 -1.73
N ASN A 81 19.20 22.81 -1.17
CA ASN A 81 18.57 23.77 -0.26
C ASN A 81 19.26 23.81 1.11
N ASN A 82 19.54 22.66 1.70
CA ASN A 82 19.99 22.62 3.08
C ASN A 82 21.53 22.69 3.17
N TYR A 83 22.24 21.96 2.30
CA TYR A 83 23.70 21.93 2.35
C TYR A 83 24.33 23.09 1.59
N LEU A 84 23.96 23.31 0.31
CA LEU A 84 24.59 24.35 -0.51
C LEU A 84 24.08 25.77 -0.19
N LEU A 85 22.77 25.93 0.04
CA LEU A 85 22.14 27.21 0.32
C LEU A 85 22.01 27.52 1.82
N GLY A 86 22.32 26.56 2.70
CA GLY A 86 22.25 26.73 4.15
C GLY A 86 20.84 27.01 4.70
N ARG A 87 19.80 26.58 3.98
CA ARG A 87 18.43 26.74 4.45
C ARG A 87 18.11 25.70 5.52
N GLU A 88 17.42 26.11 6.58
CA GLU A 88 16.94 25.17 7.57
C GLU A 88 15.90 24.20 6.96
N PRO A 89 15.97 22.89 7.27
CA PRO A 89 14.95 21.94 6.85
C PRO A 89 13.58 22.34 7.39
N THR A 90 12.56 22.31 6.53
CA THR A 90 11.19 22.54 6.98
C THR A 90 10.70 21.33 7.79
N PRO A 91 10.35 21.50 9.07
CA PRO A 91 9.80 20.41 9.86
C PRO A 91 8.52 19.85 9.24
N SER A 92 8.42 18.53 9.15
CA SER A 92 7.24 17.83 8.64
C SER A 92 7.02 16.55 9.45
N ASP A 93 5.85 16.44 10.06
CA ASP A 93 5.41 15.23 10.77
C ASP A 93 5.28 14.04 9.83
N LEU A 94 4.81 14.26 8.59
CA LEU A 94 4.70 13.22 7.57
C LEU A 94 6.09 12.70 7.13
N LEU A 95 7.07 13.57 6.94
CA LEU A 95 8.44 13.16 6.62
C LEU A 95 9.07 12.42 7.80
N HIS A 96 8.83 12.86 9.03
CA HIS A 96 9.31 12.18 10.23
C HIS A 96 8.72 10.77 10.34
N TRP A 97 7.42 10.63 10.14
CA TRP A 97 6.74 9.32 10.13
C TRP A 97 7.28 8.41 9.02
N ASN A 98 7.47 8.94 7.81
CA ASN A 98 7.99 8.17 6.67
C ASN A 98 9.45 7.70 6.87
N ALA A 99 10.24 8.47 7.63
CA ALA A 99 11.61 8.11 7.97
C ALA A 99 11.71 7.04 9.07
N ASP A 100 10.62 6.75 9.78
CA ASP A 100 10.55 5.71 10.82
C ASP A 100 10.37 4.33 10.17
N SER A 101 11.48 3.75 9.76
CA SER A 101 11.54 2.55 8.95
C SER A 101 11.41 1.27 9.77
N THR A 102 10.88 0.22 9.15
CA THR A 102 10.70 -1.12 9.75
C THR A 102 11.57 -2.14 9.04
N ARG A 103 12.24 -2.99 9.80
CA ARG A 103 13.03 -4.12 9.27
C ARG A 103 12.12 -5.19 8.67
N MET A 104 12.51 -5.72 7.50
CA MET A 104 11.78 -6.76 6.80
C MET A 104 12.43 -8.12 7.04
N PRO A 105 11.76 -9.12 7.65
CA PRO A 105 12.32 -10.46 7.84
C PRO A 105 12.79 -11.07 6.52
N ALA A 106 14.01 -11.61 6.51
CA ALA A 106 14.69 -12.09 5.29
C ALA A 106 13.84 -13.04 4.45
N THR A 107 13.31 -14.10 5.05
CA THR A 107 12.52 -15.12 4.34
C THR A 107 11.25 -14.53 3.73
N MET A 108 10.54 -13.67 4.47
CA MET A 108 9.32 -13.04 4.00
C MET A 108 9.62 -12.08 2.84
N HIS A 109 10.68 -11.28 2.97
CA HIS A 109 11.02 -10.28 1.95
C HIS A 109 11.53 -10.94 0.67
N ALA A 110 12.40 -11.95 0.77
CA ALA A 110 12.85 -12.74 -0.38
C ALA A 110 11.67 -13.41 -1.10
N PHE A 111 10.76 -14.03 -0.36
CA PHE A 111 9.54 -14.61 -0.94
C PHE A 111 8.71 -13.56 -1.69
N TYR A 112 8.52 -12.38 -1.07
CA TYR A 112 7.73 -11.29 -1.65
C TYR A 112 8.34 -10.78 -2.96
N LEU A 113 9.65 -10.50 -2.98
CA LEU A 113 10.34 -10.01 -4.18
C LEU A 113 10.33 -11.04 -5.30
N ARG A 114 10.61 -12.32 -4.99
CA ARG A 114 10.61 -13.37 -6.01
C ARG A 114 9.22 -13.67 -6.52
N LYS A 115 8.29 -14.02 -5.63
CA LYS A 115 6.99 -14.55 -6.04
C LYS A 115 6.05 -13.49 -6.59
N MET A 116 6.13 -12.24 -6.09
CA MET A 116 5.28 -11.15 -6.59
C MET A 116 6.00 -10.38 -7.70
N TYR A 117 7.09 -9.68 -7.38
CA TYR A 117 7.72 -8.77 -8.33
C TYR A 117 8.40 -9.47 -9.50
N HIS A 118 9.17 -10.54 -9.26
CA HIS A 118 9.96 -11.18 -10.31
C HIS A 118 9.15 -12.19 -11.12
N GLU A 119 8.39 -13.08 -10.44
CA GLU A 119 7.68 -14.18 -11.09
C GLU A 119 6.18 -13.88 -11.32
N ASN A 120 5.64 -12.83 -10.75
CA ASN A 120 4.21 -12.44 -10.78
C ASN A 120 3.24 -13.60 -10.47
N GLN A 121 3.62 -14.47 -9.51
CA GLN A 121 2.86 -15.69 -9.19
C GLN A 121 1.54 -15.42 -8.47
N LEU A 122 1.31 -14.20 -7.96
CA LEU A 122 0.09 -13.86 -7.23
C LEU A 122 -1.16 -13.94 -8.12
N VAL A 123 -1.04 -13.53 -9.39
CA VAL A 123 -2.18 -13.57 -10.35
C VAL A 123 -2.43 -14.96 -10.92
N VAL A 124 -1.47 -15.87 -10.78
CA VAL A 124 -1.57 -17.25 -11.29
C VAL A 124 -2.35 -18.09 -10.26
N PRO A 125 -3.52 -18.67 -10.61
CA PRO A 125 -4.24 -19.53 -9.70
C PRO A 125 -3.37 -20.69 -9.19
N GLY A 126 -3.13 -20.74 -7.87
CA GLY A 126 -2.27 -21.74 -7.24
C GLY A 126 -0.76 -21.49 -7.42
N GLY A 127 -0.33 -20.39 -8.05
CA GLY A 127 1.07 -20.02 -8.19
C GLY A 127 1.80 -19.79 -6.86
N ILE A 128 1.02 -19.47 -5.84
CA ILE A 128 1.48 -19.35 -4.44
C ILE A 128 0.68 -20.30 -3.58
N THR A 129 1.36 -20.99 -2.66
CA THR A 129 0.73 -21.83 -1.64
C THR A 129 1.12 -21.32 -0.25
N LEU A 130 0.14 -21.07 0.62
CA LEU A 130 0.34 -20.63 1.99
C LEU A 130 -0.32 -21.65 2.94
N ASP A 131 0.46 -22.18 3.88
CA ASP A 131 -0.01 -23.21 4.82
C ASP A 131 -0.78 -24.35 4.13
N GLY A 132 -0.23 -24.86 3.02
CA GLY A 132 -0.83 -25.92 2.20
C GLY A 132 -2.05 -25.50 1.37
N VAL A 133 -2.48 -24.24 1.43
CA VAL A 133 -3.62 -23.73 0.67
C VAL A 133 -3.13 -23.01 -0.59
N PRO A 134 -3.50 -23.48 -1.80
CA PRO A 134 -3.20 -22.75 -3.04
C PRO A 134 -4.02 -21.47 -3.11
N ILE A 135 -3.34 -20.36 -3.36
CA ILE A 135 -3.94 -19.03 -3.43
C ILE A 135 -4.52 -18.79 -4.83
N ASN A 136 -5.77 -18.38 -4.88
CA ASN A 136 -6.44 -18.00 -6.11
C ASN A 136 -7.23 -16.69 -5.90
N LEU A 137 -6.76 -15.61 -6.47
CA LEU A 137 -7.40 -14.29 -6.33
C LEU A 137 -8.81 -14.26 -6.93
N ARG A 138 -9.09 -15.12 -7.92
CA ARG A 138 -10.45 -15.25 -8.50
C ARG A 138 -11.47 -15.83 -7.53
N SER A 139 -11.04 -16.40 -6.39
CA SER A 139 -11.95 -16.87 -5.34
C SER A 139 -12.44 -15.76 -4.41
N ILE A 140 -11.87 -14.55 -4.48
CA ILE A 140 -12.23 -13.44 -3.62
C ILE A 140 -13.62 -12.92 -4.01
N LYS A 141 -14.59 -13.11 -3.11
CA LYS A 141 -15.96 -12.62 -3.22
C LYS A 141 -16.27 -11.45 -2.28
N THR A 142 -15.37 -11.17 -1.35
CA THR A 142 -15.49 -10.06 -0.39
C THR A 142 -15.61 -8.75 -1.14
N PRO A 143 -16.63 -7.91 -0.86
CA PRO A 143 -16.71 -6.57 -1.41
C PRO A 143 -15.43 -5.78 -1.14
N THR A 144 -14.88 -5.17 -2.18
CA THR A 144 -13.56 -4.57 -2.13
C THR A 144 -13.60 -3.13 -2.65
N PHE A 145 -12.98 -2.23 -1.89
CA PHE A 145 -12.67 -0.87 -2.34
C PHE A 145 -11.19 -0.79 -2.68
N VAL A 146 -10.88 -0.35 -3.89
CA VAL A 146 -9.50 -0.17 -4.36
C VAL A 146 -9.27 1.30 -4.64
N LEU A 147 -8.38 1.91 -3.88
CA LEU A 147 -7.89 3.25 -4.09
C LEU A 147 -6.51 3.18 -4.73
N ALA A 148 -6.35 3.82 -5.86
CA ALA A 148 -5.06 4.11 -6.48
C ALA A 148 -4.85 5.62 -6.61
N THR A 149 -3.63 6.04 -6.91
CA THR A 149 -3.30 7.45 -7.11
C THR A 149 -2.63 7.64 -8.46
N ILE A 150 -3.03 8.70 -9.19
CA ILE A 150 -2.70 8.86 -10.61
C ILE A 150 -1.20 9.10 -10.88
N GLU A 151 -0.49 9.68 -9.90
CA GLU A 151 0.95 9.96 -9.98
C GLU A 151 1.79 8.95 -9.20
N ASP A 152 1.24 7.77 -8.91
CA ASP A 152 1.92 6.74 -8.13
C ASP A 152 2.98 6.03 -8.97
N HIS A 153 4.24 6.26 -8.63
CA HIS A 153 5.39 5.61 -9.26
C HIS A 153 5.83 4.32 -8.56
N ILE A 154 5.25 4.03 -7.38
CA ILE A 154 5.55 2.83 -6.57
C ILE A 154 4.55 1.72 -6.88
N ALA A 155 3.27 2.09 -6.92
CA ALA A 155 2.16 1.20 -7.23
C ALA A 155 1.30 1.82 -8.34
N PRO A 156 1.72 1.71 -9.63
CA PRO A 156 1.01 2.30 -10.75
C PRO A 156 -0.47 1.93 -10.73
N TRP A 157 -1.33 2.93 -10.97
CA TRP A 157 -2.76 2.75 -10.83
C TRP A 157 -3.34 1.74 -11.83
N GLU A 158 -2.69 1.58 -12.97
CA GLU A 158 -3.04 0.58 -13.98
C GLU A 158 -2.91 -0.84 -13.41
N SER A 159 -1.83 -1.11 -12.68
CA SER A 159 -1.62 -2.39 -11.99
C SER A 159 -2.56 -2.58 -10.80
N ALA A 160 -2.89 -1.51 -10.08
CA ALA A 160 -3.90 -1.57 -9.02
C ALA A 160 -5.31 -1.85 -9.59
N TYR A 161 -5.62 -1.30 -10.77
CA TYR A 161 -6.89 -1.54 -11.48
C TYR A 161 -7.09 -3.01 -11.83
N ALA A 162 -6.04 -3.79 -12.03
CA ALA A 162 -6.12 -5.22 -12.36
C ALA A 162 -6.99 -6.01 -11.36
N ALA A 163 -7.09 -5.57 -10.10
CA ALA A 163 -7.97 -6.19 -9.11
C ALA A 163 -9.43 -6.23 -9.58
N THR A 164 -9.89 -5.24 -10.33
CA THR A 164 -11.27 -5.15 -10.85
C THR A 164 -11.58 -6.24 -11.87
N GLN A 165 -10.56 -6.75 -12.56
CA GLN A 165 -10.67 -7.78 -13.60
C GLN A 165 -10.39 -9.19 -13.06
N ILE A 166 -9.75 -9.29 -11.87
CA ILE A 166 -9.31 -10.55 -11.29
C ILE A 166 -10.31 -11.07 -10.26
N TYR A 167 -10.82 -10.21 -9.36
CA TYR A 167 -11.70 -10.64 -8.28
C TYR A 167 -13.09 -11.00 -8.81
N SER A 168 -13.73 -11.99 -8.21
CA SER A 168 -15.10 -12.39 -8.59
C SER A 168 -16.19 -11.67 -7.78
N GLY A 169 -15.82 -10.99 -6.70
CA GLY A 169 -16.72 -10.17 -5.89
C GLY A 169 -16.85 -8.75 -6.38
N PRO A 170 -17.75 -7.95 -5.78
CA PRO A 170 -17.94 -6.56 -6.15
C PRO A 170 -16.68 -5.73 -5.85
N VAL A 171 -16.20 -4.97 -6.83
CA VAL A 171 -15.08 -4.03 -6.65
C VAL A 171 -15.57 -2.61 -6.94
N LYS A 172 -15.30 -1.69 -6.01
CA LYS A 172 -15.37 -0.24 -6.23
C LYS A 172 -13.96 0.25 -6.44
N PHE A 173 -13.66 0.78 -7.62
CA PHE A 173 -12.37 1.41 -7.91
C PHE A 173 -12.51 2.92 -7.86
N LEU A 174 -11.50 3.59 -7.31
CA LEU A 174 -11.42 5.04 -7.24
C LEU A 174 -9.96 5.47 -7.48
N LEU A 175 -9.78 6.50 -8.31
CA LEU A 175 -8.48 7.06 -8.64
C LEU A 175 -8.34 8.44 -7.98
N ALA A 176 -7.42 8.60 -7.04
CA ALA A 176 -7.15 9.89 -6.40
C ALA A 176 -6.05 10.66 -7.14
N ALA A 177 -6.11 11.97 -7.05
CA ALA A 177 -5.06 12.84 -7.57
C ALA A 177 -3.79 12.74 -6.71
N SER A 178 -2.64 13.20 -7.27
CA SER A 178 -1.34 13.22 -6.61
C SER A 178 -0.66 11.82 -6.49
N GLY A 179 0.44 11.75 -5.72
CA GLY A 179 1.30 10.57 -5.61
C GLY A 179 0.92 9.64 -4.45
N HIS A 180 1.73 8.61 -4.27
CA HIS A 180 1.51 7.46 -3.38
C HIS A 180 1.03 7.81 -1.95
N ILE A 181 1.62 8.80 -1.32
CA ILE A 181 1.26 9.21 0.06
C ILE A 181 0.22 10.32 0.03
N ALA A 182 0.47 11.41 -0.70
CA ALA A 182 -0.37 12.60 -0.68
C ALA A 182 -1.77 12.37 -1.28
N GLY A 183 -1.90 11.45 -2.24
CA GLY A 183 -3.19 11.07 -2.81
C GLY A 183 -4.02 10.22 -1.84
N VAL A 184 -3.39 9.37 -1.04
CA VAL A 184 -4.06 8.56 -0.02
C VAL A 184 -4.41 9.40 1.21
N VAL A 185 -3.45 10.16 1.74
CA VAL A 185 -3.63 11.07 2.87
C VAL A 185 -4.19 12.41 2.38
N SER A 186 -5.45 12.40 1.96
CA SER A 186 -6.14 13.54 1.37
C SER A 186 -7.46 13.81 2.14
N PRO A 187 -7.38 14.40 3.35
CA PRO A 187 -8.57 14.65 4.18
C PRO A 187 -9.55 15.62 3.52
N PRO A 188 -10.81 15.66 3.95
CA PRO A 188 -11.77 16.66 3.50
C PRO A 188 -11.22 18.09 3.65
N GLY A 189 -11.38 18.89 2.59
CA GLY A 189 -10.76 20.22 2.49
C GLY A 189 -9.37 20.24 1.86
N SER A 190 -8.82 19.08 1.51
CA SER A 190 -7.62 18.96 0.67
C SER A 190 -7.88 19.55 -0.72
N LYS A 191 -6.81 20.03 -1.35
CA LYS A 191 -6.82 20.53 -2.74
C LYS A 191 -6.89 19.43 -3.81
N TYR A 192 -6.71 18.17 -3.41
CA TYR A 192 -6.64 17.04 -4.33
C TYR A 192 -8.02 16.44 -4.57
N GLY A 193 -8.38 16.28 -5.83
CA GLY A 193 -9.60 15.64 -6.28
C GLY A 193 -9.45 14.12 -6.50
N HIS A 194 -10.46 13.53 -7.11
CA HIS A 194 -10.47 12.12 -7.49
C HIS A 194 -11.42 11.86 -8.65
N TRP A 195 -11.30 10.70 -9.28
CA TRP A 195 -12.16 10.24 -10.38
C TRP A 195 -12.94 9.02 -9.94
N GLU A 196 -14.21 9.00 -10.29
CA GLU A 196 -15.14 7.89 -10.06
C GLU A 196 -15.76 7.41 -11.38
N ASN A 197 -15.87 6.10 -11.54
CA ASN A 197 -16.65 5.47 -12.61
C ASN A 197 -17.34 4.23 -12.03
N GLU A 198 -18.63 4.10 -12.24
CA GLU A 198 -19.39 2.92 -11.78
C GLU A 198 -19.16 1.70 -12.68
N SER A 199 -18.76 1.93 -13.93
CA SER A 199 -18.40 0.87 -14.86
C SER A 199 -16.94 0.45 -14.64
N LEU A 200 -16.66 -0.84 -14.80
CA LEU A 200 -15.33 -1.41 -14.70
C LEU A 200 -14.95 -2.07 -16.04
N PRO A 201 -14.71 -1.27 -17.11
CA PRO A 201 -14.32 -1.80 -18.40
C PRO A 201 -12.97 -2.54 -18.33
N GLU A 202 -12.67 -3.33 -19.34
CA GLU A 202 -11.47 -4.16 -19.40
C GLU A 202 -10.17 -3.33 -19.36
N THR A 203 -10.18 -2.13 -19.97
CA THR A 203 -8.99 -1.29 -20.05
C THR A 203 -9.05 -0.10 -19.10
N THR A 204 -7.92 0.27 -18.55
CA THR A 204 -7.75 1.45 -17.69
C THR A 204 -8.09 2.74 -18.40
N GLN A 205 -7.73 2.86 -19.70
CA GLN A 205 -8.05 4.03 -20.51
C GLN A 205 -9.57 4.21 -20.66
N ALA A 206 -10.30 3.13 -20.99
CA ALA A 206 -11.76 3.20 -21.08
C ALA A 206 -12.41 3.52 -19.73
N TRP A 207 -11.82 3.09 -18.61
CA TRP A 207 -12.27 3.47 -17.28
C TRP A 207 -12.10 4.98 -17.05
N LEU A 208 -10.93 5.51 -17.37
CA LEU A 208 -10.61 6.94 -17.19
C LEU A 208 -11.46 7.83 -18.11
N ASP A 209 -11.64 7.45 -19.37
CA ASP A 209 -12.46 8.20 -20.34
C ASP A 209 -13.93 8.30 -19.92
N GLY A 210 -14.43 7.28 -19.20
CA GLY A 210 -15.79 7.26 -18.65
C GLY A 210 -15.91 7.81 -17.22
N ALA A 211 -14.80 8.22 -16.60
CA ALA A 211 -14.80 8.66 -15.21
C ALA A 211 -15.27 10.11 -15.06
N THR A 212 -15.88 10.40 -13.94
CA THR A 212 -16.25 11.75 -13.52
C THR A 212 -15.26 12.27 -12.49
N GLU A 213 -14.64 13.40 -12.78
CA GLU A 213 -13.78 14.10 -11.85
C GLU A 213 -14.58 14.77 -10.72
N ARG A 214 -14.05 14.69 -9.49
CA ARG A 214 -14.56 15.33 -8.29
C ARG A 214 -13.47 16.19 -7.66
N GLU A 215 -13.74 17.46 -7.45
CA GLU A 215 -12.78 18.45 -6.87
C GLU A 215 -12.62 18.34 -5.36
N SER A 216 -12.77 17.16 -4.77
CA SER A 216 -12.73 16.97 -3.32
C SER A 216 -12.07 15.67 -2.92
N SER A 217 -11.75 15.55 -1.64
CA SER A 217 -11.23 14.32 -1.04
C SER A 217 -12.09 13.09 -1.39
N TRP A 218 -11.43 11.98 -1.63
CA TRP A 218 -12.05 10.67 -1.83
C TRP A 218 -12.62 10.05 -0.52
N TRP A 219 -12.21 10.54 0.65
CA TRP A 219 -12.61 9.96 1.95
C TRP A 219 -14.13 9.90 2.14
N PRO A 220 -14.92 10.93 1.79
CA PRO A 220 -16.39 10.82 1.87
C PRO A 220 -16.99 9.76 0.96
N ALA A 221 -16.38 9.48 -0.20
CA ALA A 221 -16.83 8.41 -1.08
C ALA A 221 -16.57 7.03 -0.47
N TRP A 222 -15.41 6.84 0.13
CA TRP A 222 -15.08 5.63 0.87
C TRP A 222 -15.97 5.45 2.11
N ASP A 223 -16.21 6.50 2.88
CA ASP A 223 -17.06 6.44 4.08
C ASP A 223 -18.48 5.99 3.73
N ARG A 224 -19.07 6.53 2.67
CA ARG A 224 -20.37 6.07 2.16
C ARG A 224 -20.34 4.58 1.79
N TRP A 225 -19.30 4.15 1.11
CA TRP A 225 -19.16 2.75 0.70
C TRP A 225 -19.00 1.81 1.88
N VAL A 226 -18.07 2.10 2.80
CA VAL A 226 -17.77 1.20 3.93
C VAL A 226 -18.92 1.16 4.95
N SER A 227 -19.66 2.25 5.09
CA SER A 227 -20.81 2.34 5.99
C SER A 227 -21.93 1.35 5.62
N ALA A 228 -22.01 0.95 4.34
CA ALA A 228 -22.98 -0.08 3.91
C ALA A 228 -22.71 -1.47 4.53
N PHE A 229 -21.47 -1.72 4.98
CA PHE A 229 -21.07 -2.98 5.63
C PHE A 229 -20.97 -2.85 7.16
N ALA A 230 -21.15 -1.64 7.70
CA ALA A 230 -21.19 -1.40 9.13
C ALA A 230 -22.54 -1.85 9.72
N GLY A 231 -22.50 -2.26 10.98
CA GLY A 231 -23.73 -2.46 11.75
C GLY A 231 -24.33 -1.14 12.22
N GLY A 232 -25.28 -1.20 13.15
CA GLY A 232 -25.81 -0.01 13.79
C GLY A 232 -24.76 0.74 14.62
N THR A 233 -25.07 2.00 14.99
CA THR A 233 -24.23 2.79 15.88
C THR A 233 -24.26 2.24 17.30
N VAL A 234 -23.11 2.28 17.97
CA VAL A 234 -22.96 1.95 19.40
C VAL A 234 -22.33 3.15 20.12
N PRO A 235 -22.54 3.27 21.45
CA PRO A 235 -21.86 4.28 22.23
C PRO A 235 -20.33 4.20 22.03
N SER A 236 -19.68 5.35 21.88
CA SER A 236 -18.23 5.39 21.72
C SER A 236 -17.53 4.82 22.96
N ARG A 237 -16.48 4.04 22.74
CA ARG A 237 -15.64 3.53 23.82
C ARG A 237 -14.57 4.56 24.16
N ARG A 238 -14.35 4.79 25.45
CA ARG A 238 -13.22 5.58 25.92
C ARG A 238 -11.97 4.68 26.02
N PRO A 239 -10.79 5.13 25.59
CA PRO A 239 -9.54 4.40 25.84
C PRO A 239 -9.40 4.07 27.33
N GLY A 240 -8.96 2.85 27.65
CA GLY A 240 -8.80 2.39 29.03
C GLY A 240 -10.10 2.09 29.81
N SER A 241 -11.29 2.15 29.19
CA SER A 241 -12.56 1.83 29.86
C SER A 241 -12.80 0.33 30.07
N GLY A 242 -12.04 -0.53 29.40
CA GLY A 242 -12.11 -2.01 29.55
C GLY A 242 -11.13 -2.56 30.58
N ALA A 243 -10.81 -3.84 30.44
CA ALA A 243 -9.85 -4.54 31.30
C ALA A 243 -8.42 -3.96 31.15
N LEU A 244 -8.06 -3.51 29.95
CA LEU A 244 -6.77 -2.86 29.69
C LEU A 244 -6.90 -1.36 29.97
N LYS A 245 -6.09 -0.86 30.89
CA LYS A 245 -6.06 0.57 31.22
C LYS A 245 -5.15 1.34 30.29
N ALA A 246 -5.44 2.62 30.08
CA ALA A 246 -4.49 3.50 29.41
C ALA A 246 -3.20 3.58 30.21
N ILE A 247 -2.05 3.44 29.54
CA ILE A 247 -0.71 3.50 30.15
C ILE A 247 -0.03 4.83 29.90
N ASP A 248 -0.44 5.53 28.83
CA ASP A 248 0.10 6.83 28.44
C ASP A 248 -0.89 7.52 27.49
N ASP A 249 -0.74 8.82 27.29
CA ASP A 249 -1.51 9.58 26.31
C ASP A 249 -1.02 9.28 24.88
N ALA A 250 -1.93 9.30 23.91
CA ALA A 250 -1.55 9.13 22.52
C ALA A 250 -0.68 10.30 22.03
N PRO A 251 0.33 10.06 21.18
CA PRO A 251 0.73 8.79 20.57
C PRO A 251 1.64 7.90 21.43
N GLY A 252 1.85 8.21 22.70
CA GLY A 252 2.77 7.52 23.61
C GLY A 252 4.25 7.88 23.38
N ILE A 253 5.13 7.19 24.10
CA ILE A 253 6.58 7.44 24.01
C ILE A 253 7.26 6.62 22.89
N TYR A 254 6.60 5.59 22.35
CA TYR A 254 7.17 4.72 21.31
C TYR A 254 7.64 5.50 20.08
N VAL A 255 6.92 6.53 19.67
CA VAL A 255 7.28 7.39 18.52
C VAL A 255 8.61 8.13 18.68
N ARG A 256 9.16 8.19 19.89
CA ARG A 256 10.47 8.80 20.21
C ARG A 256 11.61 7.81 20.15
N VAL A 257 11.31 6.52 20.03
CA VAL A 257 12.32 5.46 19.96
C VAL A 257 12.75 5.30 18.51
N LYS A 258 13.93 5.78 18.18
CA LYS A 258 14.52 5.59 16.84
C LYS A 258 15.14 4.20 16.74
N ALA A 259 15.09 3.61 15.51
CA ALA A 259 15.89 2.44 15.21
C ALA A 259 17.38 2.77 15.48
N LYS A 260 18.08 1.87 16.15
CA LYS A 260 19.53 2.02 16.33
C LYS A 260 20.20 1.72 15.00
N GLU A 261 21.02 2.65 14.52
CA GLU A 261 22.00 2.39 13.48
C GLU A 261 23.05 1.43 14.10
N GLU A 262 23.22 0.25 13.48
CA GLU A 262 24.25 -0.73 13.86
C GLU A 262 25.51 -0.51 13.03
#